data_07a3414f23f735deb1fb3c96b5554f1e
#
_entry.id   07a3414f23f735deb1fb3c96b5554f1e
#
_cell.length_a   1.000
_cell.length_b   1.000
_cell.length_c   1.000
_cell.angle_alpha   90.00
_cell.angle_beta   90.00
_cell.angle_gamma   90.00
#
_symmetry.space_group_name_H-M   'P 1'
#
loop_
_entity.id
_entity.type
_entity.pdbx_description
1 polymer ?
#
loop_
_entity_poly.entity_id
_entity_poly.type
_entity_poly.pdbx_seq_one_letter_code
_entity_poly.pdbx_strand_id
1 'polypeptide(L)'
;MDIGDAAGNPMVRNALGDSFPASPEVTLRLCREAGIDEYSHVLHLGAGVGTVCQLLIEKFGCKATGVVLVEPLLQHCTYEDERVQYLHSKMTDLPFDQGIFTHVLIECRCVTQPDLEAVFLTAKTMLEPGGKLIVNEPIILSKSSLPRILGRMIGDTRLNEVVHQRTAMEIGIEIANAEFEILHSQSEPEVTQRLLNKMNQVSMLMKMALRFSSFDPYSEAFPFTKKELLKAFDEFKSALDDETFGWHSWLAAPN
;
A
#
# COMPACT_ATOMS: atom_id res chain seq x y z
N MET A 1 -7.87 19.20 7.29
CA MET A 1 -8.36 18.24 6.29
C MET A 1 -8.06 16.86 6.86
N ASP A 2 -9.08 16.07 7.12
CA ASP A 2 -8.90 14.70 7.60
C ASP A 2 -8.25 13.85 6.49
N ILE A 3 -7.57 12.73 6.83
CA ILE A 3 -7.05 11.80 5.82
C ILE A 3 -8.17 11.29 4.92
N GLY A 4 -9.35 11.03 5.50
CA GLY A 4 -10.56 10.75 4.74
C GLY A 4 -10.90 11.88 3.77
N ASP A 5 -10.87 13.14 4.24
CA ASP A 5 -11.13 14.31 3.39
C ASP A 5 -10.06 14.49 2.32
N ALA A 6 -8.78 14.24 2.65
CA ALA A 6 -7.69 14.32 1.67
C ALA A 6 -7.82 13.21 0.61
N ALA A 7 -8.11 11.99 1.00
CA ALA A 7 -8.34 10.87 0.07
C ALA A 7 -9.59 11.06 -0.79
N GLY A 8 -10.61 11.75 -0.26
CA GLY A 8 -11.83 12.12 -0.99
C GLY A 8 -11.65 13.33 -1.92
N ASN A 9 -10.60 14.15 -1.71
CA ASN A 9 -10.41 15.38 -2.49
C ASN A 9 -9.98 15.05 -3.93
N PRO A 10 -10.76 15.47 -4.97
CA PRO A 10 -10.42 15.18 -6.36
C PRO A 10 -9.05 15.71 -6.79
N MET A 11 -8.60 16.86 -6.26
CA MET A 11 -7.27 17.40 -6.58
C MET A 11 -6.15 16.52 -5.99
N VAL A 12 -6.32 16.00 -4.78
CA VAL A 12 -5.37 15.08 -4.16
C VAL A 12 -5.36 13.75 -4.89
N ARG A 13 -6.54 13.22 -5.24
CA ARG A 13 -6.67 11.99 -6.03
C ARG A 13 -6.03 12.14 -7.42
N ASN A 14 -6.27 13.25 -8.11
CA ASN A 14 -5.64 13.53 -9.40
C ASN A 14 -4.11 13.74 -9.29
N ALA A 15 -3.64 14.39 -8.23
CA ALA A 15 -2.21 14.62 -8.01
C ALA A 15 -1.46 13.33 -7.62
N LEU A 16 -2.08 12.49 -6.78
CA LEU A 16 -1.52 11.21 -6.38
C LEU A 16 -1.81 10.09 -7.39
N GLY A 17 -2.65 10.38 -8.42
CA GLY A 17 -3.23 9.40 -9.36
C GLY A 17 -4.17 8.47 -8.62
N ASP A 18 -4.89 7.65 -9.37
CA ASP A 18 -5.84 6.69 -8.81
C ASP A 18 -5.17 5.85 -7.74
N SER A 19 -5.24 6.25 -6.52
CA SER A 19 -4.81 5.68 -5.24
C SER A 19 -4.11 4.31 -5.26
N PHE A 20 -3.39 4.01 -6.34
CA PHE A 20 -2.56 2.82 -6.45
C PHE A 20 -1.23 3.14 -5.78
N PRO A 21 -0.94 2.52 -4.66
CA PRO A 21 0.35 2.71 -4.00
C PRO A 21 1.50 2.22 -4.89
N ALA A 22 1.28 1.10 -5.58
CA ALA A 22 2.24 0.50 -6.52
C ALA A 22 1.91 0.85 -7.99
N SER A 23 2.04 -0.09 -8.89
CA SER A 23 1.64 0.00 -10.29
C SER A 23 0.49 -0.96 -10.57
N PRO A 24 -0.62 -0.50 -11.17
CA PRO A 24 -1.70 -1.41 -11.58
C PRO A 24 -1.20 -2.58 -12.44
N GLU A 25 -0.21 -2.31 -13.28
CA GLU A 25 0.38 -3.32 -14.18
C GLU A 25 1.11 -4.41 -13.37
N VAL A 26 1.88 -4.03 -12.35
CA VAL A 26 2.57 -4.96 -11.46
C VAL A 26 1.57 -5.75 -10.62
N THR A 27 0.59 -5.08 -10.01
CA THR A 27 -0.49 -5.75 -9.28
C THR A 27 -1.20 -6.78 -10.15
N LEU A 28 -1.60 -6.43 -11.37
CA LEU A 28 -2.27 -7.34 -12.30
C LEU A 28 -1.36 -8.50 -12.75
N ARG A 29 -0.07 -8.27 -12.94
CA ARG A 29 0.89 -9.31 -13.26
C ARG A 29 1.00 -10.31 -12.11
N LEU A 30 1.23 -9.84 -10.89
CA LEU A 30 1.32 -10.69 -9.70
C LEU A 30 0.03 -11.51 -9.48
N CYS A 31 -1.13 -10.90 -9.69
CA CYS A 31 -2.42 -11.59 -9.59
C CYS A 31 -2.57 -12.70 -10.64
N ARG A 32 -2.10 -12.49 -11.90
CA ARG A 32 -2.10 -13.54 -12.92
C ARG A 32 -1.12 -14.65 -12.58
N GLU A 33 0.08 -14.33 -12.11
CA GLU A 33 1.10 -15.31 -11.67
C GLU A 33 0.61 -16.13 -10.47
N ALA A 34 -0.18 -15.50 -9.59
CA ALA A 34 -0.84 -16.20 -8.49
C ALA A 34 -1.98 -17.10 -8.96
N GLY A 35 -2.54 -16.90 -10.16
CA GLY A 35 -3.63 -17.68 -10.72
C GLY A 35 -5.01 -17.17 -10.32
N ILE A 36 -5.16 -15.86 -10.03
CA ILE A 36 -6.47 -15.26 -9.75
C ILE A 36 -7.32 -15.29 -11.00
N ASP A 37 -8.56 -15.75 -10.86
CA ASP A 37 -9.60 -15.91 -11.88
C ASP A 37 -11.00 -15.55 -11.33
N GLU A 38 -12.05 -15.82 -12.10
CA GLU A 38 -13.44 -15.52 -11.72
C GLU A 38 -13.98 -16.35 -10.54
N TYR A 39 -13.31 -17.46 -10.18
CA TYR A 39 -13.69 -18.30 -9.04
C TYR A 39 -12.95 -17.90 -7.76
N SER A 40 -11.98 -17.04 -7.87
CA SER A 40 -11.14 -16.61 -6.75
C SER A 40 -11.90 -15.70 -5.78
N HIS A 41 -11.56 -15.79 -4.49
CA HIS A 41 -11.94 -14.86 -3.45
C HIS A 41 -10.70 -14.24 -2.84
N VAL A 42 -10.45 -12.98 -3.13
CA VAL A 42 -9.23 -12.26 -2.72
C VAL A 42 -9.50 -11.43 -1.46
N LEU A 43 -8.71 -11.65 -0.42
CA LEU A 43 -8.64 -10.78 0.75
C LEU A 43 -7.54 -9.74 0.54
N HIS A 44 -7.91 -8.46 0.43
CA HIS A 44 -6.95 -7.37 0.32
C HIS A 44 -6.76 -6.67 1.66
N LEU A 45 -5.65 -6.94 2.33
CA LEU A 45 -5.30 -6.34 3.62
C LEU A 45 -4.70 -4.95 3.40
N GLY A 46 -5.38 -3.94 3.90
CA GLY A 46 -5.00 -2.54 3.72
C GLY A 46 -5.55 -1.93 2.42
N ALA A 47 -6.80 -2.22 2.10
CA ALA A 47 -7.47 -1.85 0.85
C ALA A 47 -7.58 -0.34 0.57
N GLY A 48 -7.26 0.53 1.55
CA GLY A 48 -7.35 1.98 1.39
C GLY A 48 -8.77 2.42 1.02
N VAL A 49 -8.93 3.05 -0.15
CA VAL A 49 -10.25 3.47 -0.68
C VAL A 49 -10.86 2.44 -1.66
N GLY A 50 -10.33 1.22 -1.70
CA GLY A 50 -10.92 0.11 -2.45
C GLY A 50 -10.52 0.01 -3.93
N THR A 51 -9.65 0.87 -4.43
CA THR A 51 -9.29 0.92 -5.87
C THR A 51 -8.74 -0.41 -6.41
N VAL A 52 -7.92 -1.11 -5.60
CA VAL A 52 -7.38 -2.43 -6.00
C VAL A 52 -8.49 -3.49 -6.05
N CYS A 53 -9.41 -3.50 -5.08
CA CYS A 53 -10.56 -4.41 -5.10
C CYS A 53 -11.41 -4.21 -6.36
N GLN A 54 -11.68 -2.96 -6.74
CA GLN A 54 -12.35 -2.62 -8.00
C GLN A 54 -11.59 -3.19 -9.19
N LEU A 55 -10.27 -2.95 -9.26
CA LEU A 55 -9.42 -3.45 -10.34
C LEU A 55 -9.46 -4.98 -10.47
N LEU A 56 -9.43 -5.69 -9.34
CA LEU A 56 -9.51 -7.15 -9.32
C LEU A 56 -10.84 -7.66 -9.90
N ILE A 57 -11.95 -7.08 -9.50
CA ILE A 57 -13.27 -7.44 -10.02
C ILE A 57 -13.41 -7.15 -11.51
N GLU A 58 -12.97 -5.97 -11.95
CA GLU A 58 -13.05 -5.58 -13.36
C GLU A 58 -12.16 -6.43 -14.29
N LYS A 59 -11.01 -6.90 -13.80
CA LYS A 59 -10.02 -7.60 -14.63
C LYS A 59 -10.10 -9.12 -14.56
N PHE A 60 -10.53 -9.66 -13.41
CA PHE A 60 -10.57 -11.10 -13.18
C PHE A 60 -11.99 -11.64 -12.94
N GLY A 61 -12.96 -10.78 -12.66
CA GLY A 61 -14.32 -11.22 -12.32
C GLY A 61 -14.45 -11.87 -10.94
N CYS A 62 -13.38 -11.86 -10.15
CA CYS A 62 -13.29 -12.52 -8.84
C CYS A 62 -14.14 -11.82 -7.77
N LYS A 63 -14.27 -12.47 -6.59
CA LYS A 63 -14.74 -11.80 -5.38
C LYS A 63 -13.56 -11.10 -4.69
N ALA A 64 -13.81 -9.94 -4.07
CA ALA A 64 -12.82 -9.19 -3.32
C ALA A 64 -13.37 -8.71 -1.97
N THR A 65 -12.61 -8.95 -0.91
CA THR A 65 -12.87 -8.42 0.42
C THR A 65 -11.76 -7.47 0.81
N GLY A 66 -12.09 -6.19 0.97
CA GLY A 66 -11.12 -5.14 1.33
C GLY A 66 -11.16 -4.83 2.81
N VAL A 67 -10.02 -5.04 3.49
CA VAL A 67 -9.83 -4.63 4.89
C VAL A 67 -9.22 -3.24 4.91
N VAL A 68 -9.99 -2.27 5.41
CA VAL A 68 -9.61 -0.87 5.52
C VAL A 68 -9.07 -0.63 6.92
N LEU A 69 -7.81 -0.20 7.03
CA LEU A 69 -7.14 -0.03 8.33
C LEU A 69 -7.47 1.30 9.01
N VAL A 70 -7.95 2.27 8.26
CA VAL A 70 -8.29 3.62 8.73
C VAL A 70 -9.78 3.84 8.53
N GLU A 71 -10.55 3.81 9.61
CA GLU A 71 -12.01 3.86 9.58
C GLU A 71 -12.59 5.00 8.71
N PRO A 72 -12.08 6.25 8.77
CA PRO A 72 -12.55 7.32 7.89
C PRO A 72 -12.40 7.07 6.39
N LEU A 73 -11.51 6.14 5.96
CA LEU A 73 -11.38 5.80 4.54
C LEU A 73 -12.50 4.88 4.04
N LEU A 74 -13.19 4.18 4.94
CA LEU A 74 -14.26 3.25 4.57
C LEU A 74 -15.40 3.95 3.80
N GLN A 75 -15.75 5.20 4.17
CA GLN A 75 -16.74 6.00 3.46
C GLN A 75 -16.36 6.35 2.00
N HIS A 76 -15.08 6.21 1.65
CA HIS A 76 -14.56 6.47 0.30
C HIS A 76 -14.44 5.19 -0.55
N CYS A 77 -14.75 4.02 0.01
CA CYS A 77 -14.91 2.77 -0.73
C CYS A 77 -16.29 2.77 -1.41
N THR A 78 -16.41 3.52 -2.52
CA THR A 78 -17.67 3.80 -3.19
C THR A 78 -17.97 2.89 -4.39
N TYR A 79 -17.06 1.96 -4.72
CA TYR A 79 -17.33 0.99 -5.76
C TYR A 79 -18.36 -0.03 -5.28
N GLU A 80 -19.49 -0.10 -5.98
CA GLU A 80 -20.62 -0.98 -5.67
C GLU A 80 -20.67 -2.12 -6.68
N ASP A 81 -20.52 -3.34 -6.19
CA ASP A 81 -20.64 -4.59 -6.94
C ASP A 81 -20.97 -5.71 -5.93
N GLU A 82 -21.81 -6.69 -6.29
CA GLU A 82 -22.17 -7.80 -5.40
C GLU A 82 -20.99 -8.68 -5.00
N ARG A 83 -19.87 -8.59 -5.72
CA ARG A 83 -18.64 -9.35 -5.49
C ARG A 83 -17.68 -8.66 -4.56
N VAL A 84 -17.93 -7.41 -4.16
CA VAL A 84 -17.06 -6.65 -3.26
C VAL A 84 -17.71 -6.42 -1.92
N GLN A 85 -16.89 -6.52 -0.87
CA GLN A 85 -17.23 -6.00 0.46
C GLN A 85 -16.04 -5.29 1.08
N TYR A 86 -16.33 -4.29 1.90
CA TYR A 86 -15.31 -3.55 2.66
C TYR A 86 -15.68 -3.55 4.13
N LEU A 87 -14.64 -3.64 4.98
CA LEU A 87 -14.81 -3.53 6.42
C LEU A 87 -13.58 -2.86 7.05
N HIS A 88 -13.80 -2.21 8.18
CA HIS A 88 -12.72 -1.72 9.02
C HIS A 88 -12.29 -2.80 10.01
N SER A 89 -11.00 -3.16 9.98
CA SER A 89 -10.40 -4.07 10.95
C SER A 89 -8.87 -3.93 10.98
N LYS A 90 -8.22 -4.52 11.99
CA LYS A 90 -6.77 -4.71 12.02
C LYS A 90 -6.38 -5.89 11.13
N MET A 91 -5.15 -5.88 10.60
CA MET A 91 -4.66 -7.00 9.79
C MET A 91 -4.47 -8.30 10.59
N THR A 92 -4.35 -8.20 11.90
CA THR A 92 -4.15 -9.34 12.83
C THR A 92 -5.42 -9.77 13.58
N ASP A 93 -6.55 -9.10 13.33
CA ASP A 93 -7.82 -9.39 14.04
C ASP A 93 -8.98 -9.28 13.04
N LEU A 94 -9.18 -10.34 12.26
CA LEU A 94 -10.11 -10.38 11.15
C LEU A 94 -11.37 -11.15 11.53
N PRO A 95 -12.58 -10.61 11.29
CA PRO A 95 -13.85 -11.21 11.68
C PRO A 95 -14.34 -12.26 10.66
N PHE A 96 -13.44 -13.12 10.20
CA PHE A 96 -13.76 -14.16 9.20
C PHE A 96 -13.44 -15.55 9.72
N ASP A 97 -14.14 -16.53 9.18
CA ASP A 97 -13.79 -17.93 9.35
C ASP A 97 -12.45 -18.21 8.66
N GLN A 98 -11.75 -19.22 9.16
CA GLN A 98 -10.46 -19.63 8.60
C GLN A 98 -10.66 -20.33 7.25
N GLY A 99 -9.70 -20.19 6.34
CA GLY A 99 -9.63 -20.97 5.11
C GLY A 99 -10.71 -20.62 4.08
N ILE A 100 -11.18 -19.37 4.02
CA ILE A 100 -12.24 -18.96 3.08
C ILE A 100 -11.74 -18.14 1.90
N PHE A 101 -10.48 -17.77 1.88
CA PHE A 101 -9.89 -16.96 0.81
C PHE A 101 -8.92 -17.78 -0.03
N THR A 102 -9.06 -17.71 -1.35
CA THR A 102 -8.11 -18.31 -2.29
C THR A 102 -6.78 -17.57 -2.32
N HIS A 103 -6.83 -16.24 -2.08
CA HIS A 103 -5.66 -15.37 -2.13
C HIS A 103 -5.73 -14.29 -1.06
N VAL A 104 -4.57 -13.96 -0.49
CA VAL A 104 -4.38 -12.76 0.34
C VAL A 104 -3.42 -11.83 -0.39
N LEU A 105 -3.81 -10.57 -0.55
CA LEU A 105 -3.02 -9.51 -1.15
C LEU A 105 -2.67 -8.45 -0.11
N ILE A 106 -1.41 -8.08 0.00
CA ILE A 106 -0.89 -7.01 0.85
C ILE A 106 -0.07 -6.06 -0.02
N GLU A 107 -0.47 -4.78 -0.07
CA GLU A 107 0.26 -3.76 -0.83
C GLU A 107 0.48 -2.51 0.01
N CYS A 108 1.74 -2.05 0.13
CA CYS A 108 2.14 -0.84 0.84
C CYS A 108 1.70 -0.78 2.30
N ARG A 109 1.64 -1.92 2.98
CA ARG A 109 1.18 -2.00 4.37
C ARG A 109 2.19 -2.62 5.34
N CYS A 110 3.14 -3.42 4.85
CA CYS A 110 4.19 -3.98 5.69
C CYS A 110 5.01 -2.88 6.39
N VAL A 111 5.20 -1.74 5.73
CA VAL A 111 5.93 -0.59 6.30
C VAL A 111 5.27 0.04 7.51
N THR A 112 3.95 -0.17 7.72
CA THR A 112 3.21 0.39 8.87
C THR A 112 2.95 -0.64 9.96
N GLN A 113 3.30 -1.91 9.74
CA GLN A 113 3.05 -2.98 10.71
C GLN A 113 4.29 -3.24 11.56
N PRO A 114 4.17 -3.16 12.91
CA PRO A 114 5.30 -3.44 13.81
C PRO A 114 5.67 -4.93 13.82
N ASP A 115 4.69 -5.80 13.69
CA ASP A 115 4.79 -7.26 13.75
C ASP A 115 4.29 -7.87 12.44
N LEU A 116 5.20 -8.13 11.50
CA LEU A 116 4.87 -8.73 10.21
C LEU A 116 4.63 -10.22 10.31
N GLU A 117 5.32 -10.92 11.22
CA GLU A 117 5.10 -12.35 11.43
C GLU A 117 3.64 -12.60 11.82
N ALA A 118 3.09 -11.82 12.78
CA ALA A 118 1.68 -11.93 13.17
C ALA A 118 0.73 -11.63 12.01
N VAL A 119 1.05 -10.65 11.14
CA VAL A 119 0.25 -10.34 9.95
C VAL A 119 0.26 -11.50 8.96
N PHE A 120 1.42 -12.08 8.68
CA PHE A 120 1.53 -13.20 7.74
C PHE A 120 0.94 -14.49 8.30
N LEU A 121 1.08 -14.77 9.61
CA LEU A 121 0.38 -15.87 10.26
C LEU A 121 -1.14 -15.72 10.15
N THR A 122 -1.66 -14.50 10.35
CA THR A 122 -3.09 -14.23 10.15
C THR A 122 -3.47 -14.46 8.69
N ALA A 123 -2.68 -13.94 7.73
CA ALA A 123 -2.92 -14.18 6.30
C ALA A 123 -2.96 -15.70 5.99
N LYS A 124 -2.06 -16.49 6.58
CA LYS A 124 -2.04 -17.95 6.44
C LYS A 124 -3.34 -18.60 6.94
N THR A 125 -3.86 -18.18 8.09
CA THR A 125 -5.11 -18.75 8.63
C THR A 125 -6.34 -18.39 7.78
N MET A 126 -6.29 -17.28 7.02
CA MET A 126 -7.38 -16.87 6.13
C MET A 126 -7.38 -17.64 4.81
N LEU A 127 -6.23 -18.19 4.39
CA LEU A 127 -6.10 -18.92 3.13
C LEU A 127 -6.70 -20.31 3.22
N GLU A 128 -7.43 -20.69 2.18
CA GLU A 128 -7.85 -22.08 1.95
C GLU A 128 -6.65 -22.97 1.58
N PRO A 129 -6.76 -24.30 1.66
CA PRO A 129 -5.71 -25.20 1.20
C PRO A 129 -5.35 -24.94 -0.27
N GLY A 130 -4.07 -24.65 -0.53
CA GLY A 130 -3.57 -24.29 -1.86
C GLY A 130 -3.69 -22.80 -2.21
N GLY A 131 -4.23 -21.99 -1.30
CA GLY A 131 -4.30 -20.54 -1.44
C GLY A 131 -2.91 -19.89 -1.44
N LYS A 132 -2.81 -18.63 -1.89
CA LYS A 132 -1.54 -17.92 -2.05
C LYS A 132 -1.53 -16.53 -1.42
N LEU A 133 -0.36 -16.14 -0.94
CA LEU A 133 -0.04 -14.81 -0.44
C LEU A 133 0.70 -14.01 -1.52
N ILE A 134 0.22 -12.81 -1.80
CA ILE A 134 0.85 -11.82 -2.69
C ILE A 134 1.24 -10.63 -1.82
N VAL A 135 2.52 -10.25 -1.86
CA VAL A 135 3.04 -9.08 -1.14
C VAL A 135 3.72 -8.16 -2.16
N ASN A 136 3.42 -6.86 -2.13
CA ASN A 136 3.98 -5.87 -3.03
C ASN A 136 4.27 -4.57 -2.25
N GLU A 137 5.53 -4.38 -1.88
CA GLU A 137 5.92 -3.43 -0.84
C GLU A 137 7.08 -2.52 -1.21
N PRO A 138 7.05 -1.28 -0.72
CA PRO A 138 8.25 -0.45 -0.69
C PRO A 138 9.31 -1.04 0.25
N ILE A 139 10.57 -0.96 -0.15
CA ILE A 139 11.71 -1.46 0.61
C ILE A 139 12.83 -0.43 0.66
N ILE A 140 13.69 -0.54 1.66
CA ILE A 140 14.99 0.14 1.65
C ILE A 140 16.03 -0.75 0.96
N LEU A 141 16.79 -0.17 0.05
CA LEU A 141 17.88 -0.85 -0.67
C LEU A 141 19.22 -0.67 0.05
N SER A 142 19.35 0.39 0.83
CA SER A 142 20.54 0.65 1.66
C SER A 142 20.11 1.10 3.06
N LYS A 143 21.03 0.94 4.05
CA LYS A 143 20.80 1.36 5.44
C LYS A 143 20.80 2.89 5.66
N SER A 144 20.70 3.68 4.62
CA SER A 144 20.48 5.12 4.76
C SER A 144 19.06 5.34 5.26
N SER A 145 18.91 6.02 6.38
CA SER A 145 17.59 6.30 6.96
C SER A 145 16.73 7.10 5.98
N LEU A 146 15.52 6.65 5.69
CA LEU A 146 14.51 7.52 5.11
C LEU A 146 14.40 8.80 5.94
N PRO A 147 14.34 9.97 5.30
CA PRO A 147 14.21 11.23 6.03
C PRO A 147 13.02 11.17 7.01
N ARG A 148 13.22 11.64 8.24
CA ARG A 148 12.18 11.61 9.29
C ARG A 148 10.86 12.25 8.86
N ILE A 149 10.92 13.26 7.99
CA ILE A 149 9.74 13.94 7.46
C ILE A 149 8.93 12.99 6.58
N LEU A 150 9.59 12.18 5.76
CA LEU A 150 8.93 11.20 4.90
C LEU A 150 8.21 10.13 5.73
N GLY A 151 8.87 9.61 6.77
CA GLY A 151 8.24 8.68 7.72
C GLY A 151 6.96 9.26 8.35
N ARG A 152 6.96 10.57 8.67
CA ARG A 152 5.78 11.28 9.19
C ARG A 152 4.70 11.52 8.14
N MET A 153 5.02 11.56 6.86
CA MET A 153 4.03 11.75 5.77
C MET A 153 3.41 10.43 5.32
N ILE A 154 4.15 9.33 5.40
CA ILE A 154 3.67 7.99 5.04
C ILE A 154 2.89 7.38 6.21
N GLY A 155 3.37 7.57 7.45
CA GLY A 155 2.66 7.20 8.67
C GLY A 155 1.57 8.23 8.98
N ASP A 156 0.38 7.77 9.33
CA ASP A 156 -0.63 8.67 9.88
C ASP A 156 -0.21 9.11 11.28
N THR A 157 0.23 10.35 11.40
CA THR A 157 0.66 10.91 12.70
C THR A 157 -0.44 10.91 13.75
N ARG A 158 -1.72 10.79 13.36
CA ARG A 158 -2.87 10.67 14.26
C ARG A 158 -3.07 9.25 14.77
N LEU A 159 -2.64 8.24 14.00
CA LEU A 159 -2.72 6.83 14.40
C LEU A 159 -1.46 6.35 15.13
N ASN A 160 -0.49 7.24 15.41
CA ASN A 160 0.84 6.88 15.92
C ASN A 160 1.53 5.78 15.10
N GLU A 161 1.21 5.68 13.82
CA GLU A 161 1.86 4.71 12.95
C GLU A 161 3.32 5.09 12.74
N VAL A 162 4.19 4.20 13.16
CA VAL A 162 5.63 4.29 12.92
C VAL A 162 5.93 3.60 11.61
N VAL A 163 6.66 4.27 10.71
CA VAL A 163 7.15 3.63 9.50
C VAL A 163 8.33 2.74 9.83
N HIS A 164 8.15 1.45 9.64
CA HIS A 164 9.18 0.44 9.81
C HIS A 164 9.94 0.24 8.50
N GLN A 165 11.17 0.73 8.47
CA GLN A 165 12.05 0.59 7.30
C GLN A 165 12.56 -0.85 7.23
N ARG A 166 12.22 -1.56 6.15
CA ARG A 166 12.61 -2.95 5.94
C ARG A 166 13.24 -3.16 4.58
N THR A 167 14.24 -4.01 4.54
CA THR A 167 14.82 -4.54 3.30
C THR A 167 13.95 -5.68 2.74
N ALA A 168 14.15 -6.02 1.48
CA ALA A 168 13.49 -7.19 0.90
C ALA A 168 13.83 -8.49 1.67
N MET A 169 15.05 -8.61 2.15
CA MET A 169 15.48 -9.76 2.93
C MET A 169 14.75 -9.87 4.26
N GLU A 170 14.57 -8.76 4.99
CA GLU A 170 13.84 -8.75 6.26
C GLU A 170 12.37 -9.16 6.07
N ILE A 171 11.69 -8.62 5.04
CA ILE A 171 10.30 -9.01 4.74
C ILE A 171 10.24 -10.50 4.33
N GLY A 172 11.18 -10.97 3.51
CA GLY A 172 11.25 -12.38 3.11
C GLY A 172 11.46 -13.33 4.29
N ILE A 173 12.24 -12.94 5.29
CA ILE A 173 12.43 -13.70 6.52
C ILE A 173 11.11 -13.80 7.30
N GLU A 174 10.36 -12.71 7.43
CA GLU A 174 9.07 -12.71 8.14
C GLU A 174 8.02 -13.56 7.41
N ILE A 175 8.02 -13.56 6.07
CA ILE A 175 7.17 -14.47 5.26
C ILE A 175 7.54 -15.94 5.57
N ALA A 176 8.84 -16.25 5.59
CA ALA A 176 9.31 -17.62 5.87
C ALA A 176 9.03 -18.05 7.34
N ASN A 177 9.20 -17.13 8.32
CA ASN A 177 8.89 -17.38 9.73
C ASN A 177 7.39 -17.71 9.93
N ALA A 178 6.52 -17.08 9.13
CA ALA A 178 5.09 -17.38 9.12
C ALA A 178 4.75 -18.68 8.36
N GLU A 179 5.76 -19.53 8.10
CA GLU A 179 5.63 -20.83 7.46
C GLU A 179 5.04 -20.76 6.04
N PHE A 180 5.49 -19.80 5.24
CA PHE A 180 5.26 -19.75 3.80
C PHE A 180 6.52 -20.15 3.04
N GLU A 181 6.33 -20.90 1.97
CA GLU A 181 7.33 -21.08 0.91
C GLU A 181 7.26 -19.91 -0.07
N ILE A 182 8.39 -19.22 -0.29
CA ILE A 182 8.46 -18.15 -1.29
C ILE A 182 8.62 -18.79 -2.66
N LEU A 183 7.58 -18.69 -3.49
CA LEU A 183 7.55 -19.23 -4.86
C LEU A 183 8.24 -18.29 -5.84
N HIS A 184 8.12 -16.98 -5.60
CA HIS A 184 8.70 -15.94 -6.44
C HIS A 184 9.03 -14.71 -5.58
N SER A 185 10.16 -14.06 -5.89
CA SER A 185 10.61 -12.84 -5.21
C SER A 185 11.44 -12.02 -6.18
N GLN A 186 11.04 -10.76 -6.44
CA GLN A 186 11.76 -9.91 -7.38
C GLN A 186 11.64 -8.42 -7.04
N SER A 187 12.65 -7.65 -7.47
CA SER A 187 12.60 -6.18 -7.47
C SER A 187 11.70 -5.67 -8.59
N GLU A 188 11.00 -4.56 -8.33
CA GLU A 188 10.06 -3.91 -9.25
C GLU A 188 10.56 -2.49 -9.63
N PRO A 189 11.60 -2.39 -10.48
CA PRO A 189 12.21 -1.11 -10.82
C PRO A 189 11.25 -0.19 -11.59
N GLU A 190 10.29 -0.73 -12.33
CA GLU A 190 9.26 0.04 -13.03
C GLU A 190 8.33 0.78 -12.06
N VAL A 191 8.03 0.22 -10.88
CA VAL A 191 7.25 0.91 -9.82
C VAL A 191 8.06 2.09 -9.30
N THR A 192 9.34 1.88 -9.00
CA THR A 192 10.24 2.93 -8.54
C THR A 192 10.34 4.06 -9.57
N GLN A 193 10.53 3.74 -10.85
CA GLN A 193 10.61 4.71 -11.93
C GLN A 193 9.29 5.48 -12.12
N ARG A 194 8.14 4.80 -12.03
CA ARG A 194 6.82 5.43 -12.09
C ARG A 194 6.63 6.42 -10.95
N LEU A 195 6.98 6.02 -9.72
CA LEU A 195 6.91 6.90 -8.55
C LEU A 195 7.81 8.12 -8.73
N LEU A 196 9.04 7.94 -9.19
CA LEU A 196 9.98 9.03 -9.48
C LEU A 196 9.38 10.03 -10.48
N ASN A 197 8.85 9.54 -11.60
CA ASN A 197 8.21 10.37 -12.61
C ASN A 197 7.02 11.15 -12.03
N LYS A 198 6.19 10.50 -11.23
CA LYS A 198 5.03 11.11 -10.58
C LYS A 198 5.46 12.16 -9.54
N MET A 199 6.46 11.87 -8.73
CA MET A 199 7.00 12.81 -7.77
C MET A 199 7.61 14.05 -8.44
N ASN A 200 8.27 13.89 -9.58
CA ASN A 200 8.76 15.01 -10.38
C ASN A 200 7.61 15.92 -10.85
N GLN A 201 6.52 15.34 -11.36
CA GLN A 201 5.33 16.08 -11.79
C GLN A 201 4.65 16.80 -10.60
N VAL A 202 4.40 16.07 -9.51
CA VAL A 202 3.76 16.62 -8.30
C VAL A 202 4.62 17.72 -7.69
N SER A 203 5.93 17.52 -7.56
CA SER A 203 6.86 18.52 -7.03
C SER A 203 6.85 19.80 -7.89
N MET A 204 6.84 19.66 -9.21
CA MET A 204 6.75 20.80 -10.13
C MET A 204 5.44 21.58 -9.94
N LEU A 205 4.30 20.88 -9.96
CA LEU A 205 2.98 21.49 -9.78
C LEU A 205 2.84 22.15 -8.41
N MET A 206 3.31 21.49 -7.35
CA MET A 206 3.32 22.04 -6.00
C MET A 206 4.19 23.28 -5.88
N LYS A 207 5.41 23.26 -6.44
CA LYS A 207 6.29 24.43 -6.47
C LYS A 207 5.64 25.61 -7.20
N MET A 208 4.95 25.37 -8.31
CA MET A 208 4.18 26.38 -9.03
C MET A 208 3.00 26.88 -8.18
N ALA A 209 2.15 26.00 -7.68
CA ALA A 209 0.99 26.39 -6.86
C ALA A 209 1.40 27.19 -5.63
N LEU A 210 2.45 26.75 -4.96
CA LEU A 210 2.97 27.41 -3.76
C LEU A 210 3.64 28.77 -4.06
N ARG A 211 4.17 28.97 -5.25
CA ARG A 211 4.80 30.23 -5.67
C ARG A 211 3.77 31.32 -5.94
N PHE A 212 2.58 30.93 -6.41
CA PHE A 212 1.53 31.86 -6.84
C PHE A 212 0.33 31.95 -5.87
N SER A 213 0.28 31.13 -4.82
CA SER A 213 -0.81 31.17 -3.83
C SER A 213 -0.35 31.65 -2.46
N SER A 214 -1.25 32.36 -1.78
CA SER A 214 -1.13 32.66 -0.34
C SER A 214 -1.52 31.46 0.54
N PHE A 215 -1.79 30.30 -0.06
CA PHE A 215 -2.24 29.10 0.65
C PHE A 215 -1.11 28.52 1.51
N ASP A 216 -1.36 28.41 2.81
CA ASP A 216 -0.55 27.61 3.73
C ASP A 216 -1.31 26.31 4.01
N PRO A 217 -0.75 25.13 3.67
CA PRO A 217 -1.40 23.85 3.94
C PRO A 217 -1.49 23.52 5.44
N TYR A 218 -0.81 24.30 6.30
CA TYR A 218 -0.79 24.04 7.73
C TYR A 218 -2.20 24.13 8.33
N SER A 219 -2.62 23.04 8.99
CA SER A 219 -3.83 22.96 9.80
C SER A 219 -3.59 22.00 10.96
N GLU A 220 -4.44 21.99 11.97
CA GLU A 220 -4.37 20.98 13.05
C GLU A 220 -4.47 19.56 12.48
N ALA A 221 -5.21 19.40 11.39
CA ALA A 221 -5.38 18.14 10.69
C ALA A 221 -4.22 17.79 9.74
N PHE A 222 -3.43 18.78 9.33
CA PHE A 222 -2.27 18.61 8.45
C PHE A 222 -1.11 19.47 8.97
N PRO A 223 -0.37 18.99 9.99
CA PRO A 223 0.61 19.80 10.73
C PRO A 223 1.94 19.98 10.00
N PHE A 224 1.89 20.24 8.69
CA PHE A 224 3.07 20.47 7.86
C PHE A 224 2.99 21.85 7.22
N THR A 225 4.04 22.62 7.43
CA THR A 225 4.22 23.88 6.73
C THR A 225 4.53 23.65 5.25
N LYS A 226 4.23 24.61 4.42
CA LYS A 226 4.61 24.67 3.01
C LYS A 226 6.07 24.28 2.74
N LYS A 227 6.99 24.78 3.61
CA LYS A 227 8.43 24.50 3.50
C LYS A 227 8.76 23.05 3.82
N GLU A 228 8.15 22.48 4.86
CA GLU A 228 8.34 21.08 5.25
C GLU A 228 7.82 20.13 4.17
N LEU A 229 6.65 20.44 3.59
CA LEU A 229 6.08 19.65 2.51
C LEU A 229 6.99 19.60 1.28
N LEU A 230 7.48 20.77 0.84
CA LEU A 230 8.42 20.85 -0.30
C LEU A 230 9.71 20.09 -0.01
N LYS A 231 10.24 20.23 1.21
CA LYS A 231 11.44 19.51 1.62
C LYS A 231 11.22 17.99 1.59
N ALA A 232 10.06 17.52 2.08
CA ALA A 232 9.73 16.10 2.06
C ALA A 232 9.65 15.53 0.64
N PHE A 233 9.08 16.27 -0.31
CA PHE A 233 9.06 15.87 -1.72
C PHE A 233 10.47 15.79 -2.31
N ASP A 234 11.34 16.77 -2.03
CA ASP A 234 12.71 16.77 -2.53
C ASP A 234 13.53 15.62 -1.91
N GLU A 235 13.35 15.33 -0.62
CA GLU A 235 13.99 14.21 0.07
C GLU A 235 13.53 12.85 -0.46
N PHE A 236 12.23 12.68 -0.72
CA PHE A 236 11.71 11.44 -1.29
C PHE A 236 12.22 11.20 -2.72
N LYS A 237 12.23 12.27 -3.51
CA LYS A 237 12.82 12.22 -4.85
C LYS A 237 14.29 11.81 -4.79
N SER A 238 15.10 12.43 -3.90
CA SER A 238 16.49 12.07 -3.72
C SER A 238 16.65 10.59 -3.32
N ALA A 239 15.83 10.09 -2.41
CA ALA A 239 15.87 8.68 -2.00
C ALA A 239 15.57 7.70 -3.14
N LEU A 240 14.71 8.09 -4.09
CA LEU A 240 14.46 7.32 -5.30
C LEU A 240 15.62 7.42 -6.31
N ASP A 241 16.16 8.64 -6.53
CA ASP A 241 17.27 8.89 -7.45
C ASP A 241 18.58 8.22 -6.96
N ASP A 242 18.81 8.18 -5.64
CA ASP A 242 20.01 7.62 -5.01
C ASP A 242 19.91 6.08 -4.81
N GLU A 243 18.87 5.45 -5.33
CA GLU A 243 18.60 4.01 -5.17
C GLU A 243 18.62 3.55 -3.69
N THR A 244 18.23 4.43 -2.77
CA THR A 244 18.12 4.09 -1.35
C THR A 244 16.77 3.47 -1.01
N PHE A 245 15.82 3.64 -1.91
CA PHE A 245 14.45 3.18 -1.81
C PHE A 245 14.06 2.47 -3.10
N GLY A 246 13.35 1.37 -2.99
CA GLY A 246 12.90 0.59 -4.12
C GLY A 246 11.56 -0.07 -3.85
N TRP A 247 11.22 -1.00 -4.73
CA TRP A 247 10.00 -1.77 -4.63
C TRP A 247 10.29 -3.24 -4.87
N HIS A 248 9.61 -4.11 -4.13
CA HIS A 248 9.82 -5.55 -4.22
C HIS A 248 8.49 -6.30 -4.05
N SER A 249 8.36 -7.41 -4.74
CA SER A 249 7.19 -8.28 -4.68
C SER A 249 7.54 -9.71 -4.32
N TRP A 250 6.60 -10.38 -3.67
CA TRP A 250 6.67 -11.79 -3.32
C TRP A 250 5.36 -12.48 -3.67
N LEU A 251 5.47 -13.69 -4.15
CA LEU A 251 4.41 -14.67 -4.25
C LEU A 251 4.80 -15.87 -3.38
N ALA A 252 3.93 -16.26 -2.46
CA ALA A 252 4.22 -17.33 -1.51
C ALA A 252 3.00 -18.26 -1.32
N ALA A 253 3.25 -19.47 -0.88
CA ALA A 253 2.22 -20.46 -0.53
C ALA A 253 2.46 -20.99 0.88
N PRO A 254 1.43 -21.35 1.66
CA PRO A 254 1.59 -22.04 2.93
C PRO A 254 2.34 -23.37 2.74
N ASN A 255 3.28 -23.65 3.68
CA ASN A 255 3.98 -24.95 3.75
C ASN A 255 3.03 -26.05 4.21
#